data_bdcc06c9f73eec8dced73f9940341a5a
#
_entry.id   bdcc06c9f73eec8dced73f9940341a5a
#
_cell.length_a   1.000
_cell.length_b   1.000
_cell.length_c   1.000
_cell.angle_alpha   90.00
_cell.angle_beta   90.00
_cell.angle_gamma   90.00
#
_symmetry.space_group_name_H-M   'P 1'
#
loop_
_entity.id
_entity.type
_entity.pdbx_description
1 polymer ?
#
loop_
_entity_poly.entity_id
_entity_poly.type
_entity_poly.pdbx_seq_one_letter_code
_entity_poly.pdbx_strand_id
1 'polypeptide(L)'
;MDNMTNTNFKRKLPVPQEIKKEMPLSKEAEEIKAKRDAEIAKVFKGESDKFLLIIGPCSADRHDAVLDYIHRLAVLQTDVEDKILIIPRIYTGKPRTTGAGYKGMLHQPDPDKKPDMLEGIKAIRSLHKDAIEQTGLTCADEMLYPENHRYLSDLLSYVAVGARSVENQEHRLVSSGLDIPVGMKNPTSGDLSIMLNSIKAAQGDHTFLYRGWEVESKGNELAHAILRGSVSKHGNNHANYHYEDLRKLYDAYCTGEYKNPAVIVDTNHSNSGKKYLEQVRIANEVLHSMRHSDDIKQMVKGFMVESYIEDGNQKVEDGVYGKSITDPCLGWEKTKEMIYTIADQL
;
A
#
# COMPACT_ATOMS: atom_id res chain seq x y z
N MET A 1 32.79 -15.64 -0.55
CA MET A 1 32.10 -14.72 0.40
C MET A 1 32.74 -13.36 0.21
N ASP A 2 31.94 -12.34 -0.04
CA ASP A 2 32.45 -11.00 -0.23
C ASP A 2 33.17 -10.52 1.03
N ASN A 3 34.34 -9.88 0.86
CA ASN A 3 35.15 -9.38 1.97
C ASN A 3 34.56 -8.08 2.56
N MET A 4 33.35 -8.18 3.14
CA MET A 4 32.69 -7.07 3.84
C MET A 4 33.07 -7.12 5.33
N THR A 5 34.08 -6.37 5.72
CA THR A 5 34.69 -6.43 7.06
C THR A 5 33.76 -6.04 8.21
N ASN A 6 32.73 -5.22 7.93
CA ASN A 6 31.75 -4.76 8.92
C ASN A 6 30.40 -5.52 8.82
N THR A 7 30.36 -6.65 8.11
CA THR A 7 29.13 -7.42 7.89
C THR A 7 29.34 -8.86 8.37
N ASN A 8 28.40 -9.34 9.20
CA ASN A 8 28.38 -10.73 9.63
C ASN A 8 27.21 -11.48 8.95
N PHE A 9 27.51 -12.43 8.09
CA PHE A 9 26.55 -13.32 7.46
C PHE A 9 26.09 -14.40 8.46
N LYS A 10 24.94 -14.18 9.14
CA LYS A 10 24.44 -15.06 10.21
C LYS A 10 23.95 -16.40 9.67
N ARG A 11 23.12 -16.39 8.64
CA ARG A 11 22.52 -17.58 8.00
C ARG A 11 22.05 -17.26 6.60
N LYS A 12 21.99 -18.28 5.73
CA LYS A 12 21.28 -18.19 4.46
C LYS A 12 19.79 -18.35 4.72
N LEU A 13 18.99 -17.44 4.16
CA LEU A 13 17.53 -17.55 4.18
C LEU A 13 17.03 -18.37 2.98
N PRO A 14 15.89 -19.06 3.11
CA PRO A 14 15.27 -19.76 1.99
C PRO A 14 14.94 -18.77 0.86
N VAL A 15 15.05 -19.23 -0.38
CA VAL A 15 14.63 -18.40 -1.51
C VAL A 15 13.11 -18.34 -1.62
N PRO A 16 12.53 -17.31 -2.26
CA PRO A 16 11.07 -17.15 -2.35
C PRO A 16 10.33 -18.39 -2.86
N GLN A 17 10.91 -19.09 -3.84
CA GLN A 17 10.32 -20.31 -4.42
C GLN A 17 10.19 -21.45 -3.39
N GLU A 18 11.15 -21.59 -2.46
CA GLU A 18 11.09 -22.58 -1.39
C GLU A 18 9.96 -22.26 -0.41
N ILE A 19 9.83 -21.00 -0.01
CA ILE A 19 8.76 -20.55 0.90
C ILE A 19 7.38 -20.67 0.23
N LYS A 20 7.25 -20.29 -1.05
CA LYS A 20 6.00 -20.46 -1.80
C LYS A 20 5.60 -21.92 -1.91
N LYS A 21 6.55 -22.84 -2.09
CA LYS A 21 6.31 -24.29 -2.12
C LYS A 21 5.94 -24.86 -0.75
N GLU A 22 6.54 -24.34 0.33
CA GLU A 22 6.23 -24.71 1.71
C GLU A 22 4.83 -24.22 2.13
N MET A 23 4.43 -23.05 1.67
CA MET A 23 3.18 -22.36 2.01
C MET A 23 2.43 -21.94 0.74
N PRO A 24 1.94 -22.89 -0.07
CA PRO A 24 1.24 -22.57 -1.31
C PRO A 24 -0.13 -21.93 -1.03
N LEU A 25 -0.61 -21.14 -1.97
CA LEU A 25 -2.00 -20.69 -2.00
C LEU A 25 -2.89 -21.87 -2.46
N SER A 26 -4.10 -21.99 -1.94
CA SER A 26 -5.07 -22.95 -2.44
C SER A 26 -5.53 -22.56 -3.85
N LYS A 27 -5.95 -23.53 -4.67
CA LYS A 27 -6.46 -23.26 -6.02
C LYS A 27 -7.66 -22.31 -6.03
N GLU A 28 -8.55 -22.46 -5.06
CA GLU A 28 -9.70 -21.56 -4.90
C GLU A 28 -9.25 -20.12 -4.62
N ALA A 29 -8.26 -19.94 -3.75
CA ALA A 29 -7.71 -18.62 -3.45
C ALA A 29 -6.91 -18.03 -4.63
N GLU A 30 -6.26 -18.86 -5.47
CA GLU A 30 -5.65 -18.40 -6.72
C GLU A 30 -6.70 -17.86 -7.70
N GLU A 31 -7.86 -18.53 -7.84
CA GLU A 31 -8.97 -18.08 -8.67
C GLU A 31 -9.60 -16.78 -8.14
N ILE A 32 -9.81 -16.69 -6.82
CA ILE A 32 -10.28 -15.46 -6.16
C ILE A 32 -9.32 -14.29 -6.46
N LYS A 33 -8.01 -14.53 -6.27
CA LYS A 33 -7.01 -13.51 -6.54
C LYS A 33 -7.02 -13.06 -7.99
N ALA A 34 -7.02 -13.97 -8.94
CA ALA A 34 -7.04 -13.64 -10.36
C ALA A 34 -8.27 -12.80 -10.74
N LYS A 35 -9.45 -13.14 -10.20
CA LYS A 35 -10.68 -12.36 -10.40
C LYS A 35 -10.53 -10.94 -9.82
N ARG A 36 -10.06 -10.82 -8.58
CA ARG A 36 -9.91 -9.52 -7.92
C ARG A 36 -8.84 -8.66 -8.59
N ASP A 37 -7.72 -9.23 -9.01
CA ASP A 37 -6.68 -8.51 -9.77
C ASP A 37 -7.25 -7.91 -11.06
N ALA A 38 -8.05 -8.70 -11.79
CA ALA A 38 -8.72 -8.21 -13.00
C ALA A 38 -9.73 -7.09 -12.71
N GLU A 39 -10.52 -7.18 -11.65
CA GLU A 39 -11.46 -6.12 -11.23
C GLU A 39 -10.73 -4.84 -10.84
N ILE A 40 -9.65 -4.94 -10.05
CA ILE A 40 -8.84 -3.79 -9.64
C ILE A 40 -8.16 -3.14 -10.87
N ALA A 41 -7.62 -3.94 -11.78
CA ALA A 41 -7.01 -3.44 -13.02
C ALA A 41 -8.01 -2.65 -13.88
N LYS A 42 -9.28 -3.10 -13.99
CA LYS A 42 -10.34 -2.39 -14.72
C LYS A 42 -10.59 -0.99 -14.15
N VAL A 43 -10.53 -0.80 -12.83
CA VAL A 43 -10.70 0.51 -12.20
C VAL A 43 -9.59 1.47 -12.66
N PHE A 44 -8.32 1.01 -12.65
CA PHE A 44 -7.19 1.83 -13.11
C PHE A 44 -7.25 2.14 -14.60
N LYS A 45 -7.77 1.22 -15.42
CA LYS A 45 -7.95 1.41 -16.86
C LYS A 45 -9.16 2.26 -17.23
N GLY A 46 -10.01 2.63 -16.27
CA GLY A 46 -11.24 3.35 -16.52
C GLY A 46 -12.34 2.49 -17.15
N GLU A 47 -12.25 1.18 -17.04
CA GLU A 47 -13.23 0.19 -17.51
C GLU A 47 -14.26 -0.18 -16.42
N SER A 48 -14.13 0.38 -15.23
CA SER A 48 -15.03 0.21 -14.10
C SER A 48 -15.12 1.50 -13.31
N ASP A 49 -16.35 1.85 -12.91
CA ASP A 49 -16.63 3.03 -12.07
C ASP A 49 -16.49 2.74 -10.57
N LYS A 50 -16.11 1.51 -10.18
CA LYS A 50 -15.89 1.17 -8.78
C LYS A 50 -14.72 1.98 -8.21
N PHE A 51 -14.83 2.30 -6.93
CA PHE A 51 -13.84 3.06 -6.18
C PHE A 51 -12.97 2.14 -5.31
N LEU A 52 -11.68 2.37 -5.26
CA LEU A 52 -10.76 1.54 -4.49
C LEU A 52 -10.61 2.09 -3.07
N LEU A 53 -10.73 1.24 -2.08
CA LEU A 53 -10.45 1.59 -0.69
C LEU A 53 -9.33 0.71 -0.13
N ILE A 54 -8.11 1.25 -0.11
CA ILE A 54 -6.92 0.60 0.43
C ILE A 54 -6.85 0.96 1.93
N ILE A 55 -7.29 0.05 2.80
CA ILE A 55 -7.56 0.38 4.19
C ILE A 55 -7.04 -0.67 5.17
N GLY A 56 -6.38 -0.23 6.23
CA GLY A 56 -5.84 -1.09 7.27
C GLY A 56 -4.85 -0.39 8.19
N PRO A 57 -4.25 -1.11 9.16
CA PRO A 57 -3.35 -0.53 10.14
C PRO A 57 -2.13 0.12 9.49
N CYS A 58 -1.55 1.09 10.18
CA CYS A 58 -0.31 1.75 9.76
C CYS A 58 0.84 0.74 9.52
N SER A 59 0.94 -0.27 10.37
CA SER A 59 1.77 -1.47 10.17
C SER A 59 1.07 -2.69 10.76
N ALA A 60 1.22 -3.83 10.10
CA ALA A 60 0.82 -5.11 10.67
C ALA A 60 1.73 -5.42 11.88
N ASP A 61 1.13 -5.73 13.01
CA ASP A 61 1.83 -6.02 14.27
C ASP A 61 1.52 -7.43 14.80
N ARG A 62 0.26 -7.83 14.80
CA ARG A 62 -0.21 -9.12 15.30
C ARG A 62 -1.10 -9.81 14.28
N HIS A 63 -0.80 -11.07 14.00
CA HIS A 63 -1.54 -11.86 13.00
C HIS A 63 -3.04 -11.92 13.32
N ASP A 64 -3.38 -12.27 14.56
CA ASP A 64 -4.77 -12.44 15.02
C ASP A 64 -5.59 -11.15 14.91
N ALA A 65 -5.05 -10.03 15.35
CA ALA A 65 -5.74 -8.75 15.34
C ALA A 65 -5.90 -8.19 13.90
N VAL A 66 -4.88 -8.33 13.06
CA VAL A 66 -4.98 -7.91 11.65
C VAL A 66 -5.99 -8.76 10.90
N LEU A 67 -6.01 -10.08 11.14
CA LEU A 67 -6.96 -10.97 10.48
C LEU A 67 -8.39 -10.73 10.95
N ASP A 68 -8.64 -10.48 12.25
CA ASP A 68 -9.94 -10.05 12.78
C ASP A 68 -10.42 -8.77 12.07
N TYR A 69 -9.53 -7.78 11.93
CA TYR A 69 -9.86 -6.54 11.22
C TYR A 69 -10.26 -6.81 9.75
N ILE A 70 -9.55 -7.71 9.06
CA ILE A 70 -9.86 -8.08 7.67
C ILE A 70 -11.20 -8.83 7.57
N HIS A 71 -11.52 -9.71 8.51
CA HIS A 71 -12.84 -10.35 8.57
C HIS A 71 -13.97 -9.33 8.67
N ARG A 72 -13.81 -8.30 9.49
CA ARG A 72 -14.78 -7.20 9.60
C ARG A 72 -14.90 -6.43 8.28
N LEU A 73 -13.79 -6.17 7.58
CA LEU A 73 -13.82 -5.55 6.26
C LEU A 73 -14.51 -6.43 5.22
N ALA A 74 -14.34 -7.75 5.28
CA ALA A 74 -15.00 -8.68 4.37
C ALA A 74 -16.52 -8.64 4.50
N VAL A 75 -17.04 -8.50 5.72
CA VAL A 75 -18.48 -8.30 5.94
C VAL A 75 -18.95 -7.00 5.30
N LEU A 76 -18.23 -5.89 5.52
CA LEU A 76 -18.60 -4.60 4.91
C LEU A 76 -18.46 -4.62 3.37
N GLN A 77 -17.51 -5.40 2.83
CA GLN A 77 -17.36 -5.52 1.38
C GLN A 77 -18.65 -6.02 0.72
N THR A 78 -19.40 -6.91 1.35
CA THR A 78 -20.67 -7.41 0.78
C THR A 78 -21.74 -6.33 0.70
N ASP A 79 -21.70 -5.34 1.58
CA ASP A 79 -22.69 -4.25 1.62
C ASP A 79 -22.40 -3.15 0.58
N VAL A 80 -21.14 -3.03 0.12
CA VAL A 80 -20.69 -1.93 -0.75
C VAL A 80 -20.01 -2.41 -2.04
N GLU A 81 -20.11 -3.70 -2.37
CA GLU A 81 -19.39 -4.30 -3.49
C GLU A 81 -19.79 -3.77 -4.86
N ASP A 82 -20.97 -3.21 -4.98
CA ASP A 82 -21.47 -2.55 -6.21
C ASP A 82 -20.68 -1.26 -6.53
N LYS A 83 -20.18 -0.57 -5.52
CA LYS A 83 -19.50 0.73 -5.64
C LYS A 83 -18.02 0.72 -5.23
N ILE A 84 -17.66 -0.08 -4.22
CA ILE A 84 -16.33 -0.06 -3.61
C ILE A 84 -15.67 -1.44 -3.67
N LEU A 85 -14.38 -1.45 -4.07
CA LEU A 85 -13.50 -2.60 -3.88
C LEU A 85 -12.57 -2.32 -2.70
N ILE A 86 -12.77 -3.02 -1.60
CA ILE A 86 -11.92 -2.93 -0.42
C ILE A 86 -10.66 -3.78 -0.63
N ILE A 87 -9.50 -3.18 -0.42
CA ILE A 87 -8.18 -3.82 -0.47
C ILE A 87 -7.55 -3.65 0.91
N PRO A 88 -7.52 -4.70 1.75
CA PRO A 88 -6.89 -4.60 3.06
C PRO A 88 -5.42 -4.20 2.95
N ARG A 89 -5.05 -3.17 3.69
CA ARG A 89 -3.69 -2.68 3.79
C ARG A 89 -2.95 -3.44 4.89
N ILE A 90 -2.09 -4.37 4.50
CA ILE A 90 -1.23 -5.15 5.41
C ILE A 90 0.22 -4.75 5.18
N TYR A 91 0.64 -3.64 5.76
CA TYR A 91 2.03 -3.19 5.63
C TYR A 91 2.93 -3.95 6.59
N THR A 92 3.70 -4.89 6.05
CA THR A 92 4.55 -5.81 6.80
C THR A 92 5.95 -5.28 7.09
N GLY A 93 6.35 -4.20 6.40
CA GLY A 93 7.57 -3.45 6.63
C GLY A 93 7.29 -2.05 7.15
N LYS A 94 8.12 -1.54 8.08
CA LYS A 94 8.02 -0.15 8.55
C LYS A 94 9.34 0.58 8.35
N PRO A 95 9.40 1.58 7.43
CA PRO A 95 10.61 2.37 7.23
C PRO A 95 10.91 3.21 8.48
N ARG A 96 12.15 3.14 8.96
CA ARG A 96 12.63 3.90 10.12
C ARG A 96 13.85 4.73 9.74
N THR A 97 13.72 6.04 9.73
CA THR A 97 14.78 6.98 9.30
C THR A 97 16.05 6.82 10.13
N THR A 98 15.92 6.60 11.44
CA THR A 98 17.06 6.40 12.35
C THR A 98 17.38 4.93 12.61
N GLY A 99 16.60 3.99 12.06
CA GLY A 99 16.73 2.56 12.30
C GLY A 99 16.22 2.08 13.67
N ALA A 100 15.69 2.98 14.51
CA ALA A 100 15.15 2.64 15.83
C ALA A 100 13.64 2.32 15.78
N GLY A 101 13.15 1.52 16.74
CA GLY A 101 11.76 1.15 16.92
C GLY A 101 11.32 -0.07 16.10
N TYR A 102 10.03 -0.41 16.18
CA TYR A 102 9.43 -1.54 15.46
C TYR A 102 9.59 -1.39 13.94
N LYS A 103 10.17 -2.40 13.29
CA LYS A 103 10.51 -2.38 11.85
C LYS A 103 9.53 -3.14 10.97
N GLY A 104 8.41 -3.56 11.53
CA GLY A 104 7.38 -4.36 10.85
C GLY A 104 7.53 -5.87 11.10
N MET A 105 6.45 -6.58 10.79
CA MET A 105 6.30 -8.03 11.01
C MET A 105 7.40 -8.85 10.31
N LEU A 106 7.89 -8.41 9.16
CA LEU A 106 8.99 -9.08 8.47
C LEU A 106 10.25 -9.21 9.33
N HIS A 107 10.58 -8.19 10.12
CA HIS A 107 11.76 -8.20 10.97
C HIS A 107 11.48 -8.79 12.35
N GLN A 108 10.27 -8.55 12.85
CA GLN A 108 9.86 -8.86 14.21
C GLN A 108 8.38 -9.30 14.18
N PRO A 109 8.12 -10.59 13.86
CA PRO A 109 6.75 -11.12 13.71
C PRO A 109 5.97 -11.11 15.01
N ASP A 110 6.65 -11.09 16.14
CA ASP A 110 6.09 -10.89 17.47
C ASP A 110 6.76 -9.64 18.06
N PRO A 111 6.02 -8.53 18.27
CA PRO A 111 6.59 -7.29 18.78
C PRO A 111 7.28 -7.39 20.13
N ASP A 112 6.90 -8.39 20.95
CA ASP A 112 7.44 -8.62 22.29
C ASP A 112 8.71 -9.49 22.31
N LYS A 113 9.08 -10.07 21.14
CA LYS A 113 10.25 -10.95 21.01
C LYS A 113 11.40 -10.31 20.24
N LYS A 114 12.56 -10.95 20.31
CA LYS A 114 13.73 -10.55 19.51
C LYS A 114 13.44 -10.74 18.02
N PRO A 115 13.97 -9.86 17.14
CA PRO A 115 13.82 -9.98 15.70
C PRO A 115 14.31 -11.34 15.16
N ASP A 116 13.49 -11.98 14.33
CA ASP A 116 13.83 -13.17 13.55
C ASP A 116 13.31 -13.05 12.11
N MET A 117 14.24 -12.89 11.17
CA MET A 117 13.91 -12.65 9.75
C MET A 117 13.28 -13.88 9.09
N LEU A 118 13.62 -15.10 9.48
CA LEU A 118 13.02 -16.31 8.88
C LEU A 118 11.57 -16.48 9.32
N GLU A 119 11.34 -16.35 10.61
CA GLU A 119 9.99 -16.38 11.16
C GLU A 119 9.15 -15.19 10.62
N GLY A 120 9.79 -14.02 10.42
CA GLY A 120 9.16 -12.88 9.79
C GLY A 120 8.69 -13.15 8.35
N ILE A 121 9.54 -13.77 7.51
CA ILE A 121 9.17 -14.16 6.14
C ILE A 121 7.95 -15.11 6.14
N LYS A 122 7.93 -16.08 7.04
CA LYS A 122 6.80 -17.01 7.17
C LYS A 122 5.54 -16.31 7.69
N ALA A 123 5.69 -15.45 8.69
CA ALA A 123 4.57 -14.71 9.29
C ALA A 123 3.88 -13.77 8.29
N ILE A 124 4.64 -12.99 7.51
CA ILE A 124 4.05 -12.09 6.51
C ILE A 124 3.31 -12.87 5.42
N ARG A 125 3.88 -14.00 4.98
CA ARG A 125 3.24 -14.84 3.97
C ARG A 125 1.97 -15.51 4.51
N SER A 126 2.02 -16.06 5.76
CA SER A 126 0.85 -16.65 6.41
C SER A 126 -0.29 -15.64 6.52
N LEU A 127 -0.02 -14.42 6.98
CA LEU A 127 -1.03 -13.40 7.16
C LEU A 127 -1.72 -13.02 5.84
N HIS A 128 -0.96 -12.79 4.76
CA HIS A 128 -1.53 -12.49 3.44
C HIS A 128 -2.31 -13.68 2.86
N LYS A 129 -1.78 -14.91 3.03
CA LYS A 129 -2.46 -16.14 2.61
C LYS A 129 -3.78 -16.33 3.34
N ASP A 130 -3.76 -16.23 4.67
CA ASP A 130 -4.94 -16.41 5.53
C ASP A 130 -6.01 -15.34 5.23
N ALA A 131 -5.60 -14.10 4.91
CA ALA A 131 -6.52 -13.06 4.47
C ALA A 131 -7.31 -13.48 3.23
N ILE A 132 -6.66 -13.99 2.19
CA ILE A 132 -7.34 -14.44 0.96
C ILE A 132 -8.19 -15.69 1.24
N GLU A 133 -7.62 -16.71 1.87
CA GLU A 133 -8.29 -18.00 2.06
C GLU A 133 -9.49 -17.95 2.99
N GLN A 134 -9.45 -17.07 4.00
CA GLN A 134 -10.53 -16.98 4.99
C GLN A 134 -11.57 -15.92 4.65
N THR A 135 -11.21 -14.89 3.86
CA THR A 135 -12.10 -13.75 3.64
C THR A 135 -12.40 -13.45 2.17
N GLY A 136 -11.64 -14.00 1.25
CA GLY A 136 -11.73 -13.68 -0.18
C GLY A 136 -11.17 -12.28 -0.54
N LEU A 137 -10.62 -11.54 0.42
CA LEU A 137 -10.02 -10.23 0.17
C LEU A 137 -8.53 -10.37 -0.13
N THR A 138 -8.10 -9.83 -1.26
CA THR A 138 -6.69 -9.71 -1.62
C THR A 138 -6.13 -8.39 -1.14
N CYS A 139 -4.86 -8.37 -0.76
CA CYS A 139 -4.32 -7.32 0.09
C CYS A 139 -3.25 -6.45 -0.62
N ALA A 140 -2.96 -5.32 0.01
CA ALA A 140 -1.88 -4.41 -0.35
C ALA A 140 -0.73 -4.46 0.66
N ASP A 141 0.52 -4.37 0.18
CA ASP A 141 1.69 -4.14 1.03
C ASP A 141 2.58 -3.03 0.45
N GLU A 142 3.44 -2.45 1.29
CA GLU A 142 4.48 -1.52 0.84
C GLU A 142 5.74 -2.30 0.45
N MET A 143 6.19 -2.13 -0.79
CA MET A 143 7.48 -2.66 -1.24
C MET A 143 8.61 -1.81 -0.63
N LEU A 144 8.87 -2.02 0.66
CA LEU A 144 9.96 -1.34 1.36
C LEU A 144 11.32 -1.80 0.82
N TYR A 145 11.43 -3.09 0.55
CA TYR A 145 12.57 -3.71 -0.12
C TYR A 145 12.06 -4.54 -1.30
N PRO A 146 12.59 -4.41 -2.52
CA PRO A 146 12.21 -5.25 -3.67
C PRO A 146 12.36 -6.75 -3.40
N GLU A 147 13.36 -7.13 -2.58
CA GLU A 147 13.58 -8.52 -2.16
C GLU A 147 12.39 -9.14 -1.41
N ASN A 148 11.72 -8.37 -0.53
CA ASN A 148 10.61 -8.88 0.28
C ASN A 148 9.37 -9.15 -0.56
N HIS A 149 9.09 -8.28 -1.51
CA HIS A 149 7.95 -8.42 -2.40
C HIS A 149 7.87 -9.81 -3.04
N ARG A 150 9.02 -10.42 -3.34
CA ARG A 150 9.09 -11.73 -3.99
C ARG A 150 8.51 -12.88 -3.17
N TYR A 151 8.53 -12.79 -1.83
CA TYR A 151 7.89 -13.78 -0.96
C TYR A 151 6.36 -13.65 -0.96
N LEU A 152 5.84 -12.53 -1.44
CA LEU A 152 4.42 -12.17 -1.44
C LEU A 152 3.84 -11.97 -2.86
N SER A 153 4.65 -12.07 -3.92
CA SER A 153 4.23 -11.67 -5.28
C SER A 153 3.06 -12.46 -5.87
N ASP A 154 2.77 -13.65 -5.34
CA ASP A 154 1.62 -14.47 -5.68
C ASP A 154 0.39 -14.22 -4.78
N LEU A 155 0.48 -13.30 -3.83
CA LEU A 155 -0.56 -13.00 -2.84
C LEU A 155 -1.10 -11.58 -2.96
N LEU A 156 -0.26 -10.62 -3.37
CA LEU A 156 -0.62 -9.20 -3.40
C LEU A 156 -1.42 -8.83 -4.65
N SER A 157 -2.41 -7.96 -4.49
CA SER A 157 -3.17 -7.32 -5.57
C SER A 157 -2.87 -5.84 -5.73
N TYR A 158 -2.08 -5.27 -4.82
CA TYR A 158 -1.66 -3.88 -4.87
C TYR A 158 -0.31 -3.70 -4.15
N VAL A 159 0.56 -2.89 -4.71
CA VAL A 159 1.85 -2.54 -4.12
C VAL A 159 1.98 -1.02 -4.00
N ALA A 160 2.46 -0.55 -2.85
CA ALA A 160 2.86 0.84 -2.71
C ALA A 160 4.39 0.97 -2.68
N VAL A 161 4.93 1.98 -3.35
CA VAL A 161 6.31 2.42 -3.19
C VAL A 161 6.31 3.66 -2.29
N GLY A 162 6.98 3.55 -1.15
CA GLY A 162 6.97 4.56 -0.12
C GLY A 162 7.69 5.85 -0.51
N ALA A 163 7.37 6.95 0.20
CA ALA A 163 7.91 8.28 -0.06
C ALA A 163 9.44 8.40 0.06
N ARG A 164 10.09 7.47 0.78
CA ARG A 164 11.56 7.40 0.90
C ARG A 164 12.20 6.49 -0.14
N SER A 165 11.41 5.66 -0.81
CA SER A 165 11.86 4.67 -1.79
C SER A 165 11.59 5.08 -3.24
N VAL A 166 10.69 6.05 -3.48
CA VAL A 166 10.22 6.44 -4.81
C VAL A 166 11.32 6.98 -5.72
N GLU A 167 12.42 7.48 -5.16
CA GLU A 167 13.60 7.95 -5.91
C GLU A 167 14.58 6.80 -6.24
N ASN A 168 14.44 5.65 -5.59
CA ASN A 168 15.37 4.54 -5.75
C ASN A 168 15.15 3.85 -7.10
N GLN A 169 16.24 3.67 -7.86
CA GLN A 169 16.21 3.10 -9.22
C GLN A 169 15.69 1.66 -9.22
N GLU A 170 16.12 0.82 -8.29
CA GLU A 170 15.69 -0.58 -8.23
C GLU A 170 14.18 -0.71 -8.01
N HIS A 171 13.57 0.13 -7.13
CA HIS A 171 12.12 0.13 -6.94
C HIS A 171 11.36 0.47 -8.23
N ARG A 172 11.85 1.44 -9.02
CA ARG A 172 11.26 1.84 -10.30
C ARG A 172 11.33 0.70 -11.32
N LEU A 173 12.51 0.10 -11.46
CA LEU A 173 12.74 -1.00 -12.40
C LEU A 173 11.97 -2.26 -12.02
N VAL A 174 11.96 -2.66 -10.75
CA VAL A 174 11.16 -3.80 -10.29
C VAL A 174 9.67 -3.54 -10.50
N SER A 175 9.19 -2.32 -10.24
CA SER A 175 7.78 -1.95 -10.47
C SER A 175 7.37 -2.09 -11.94
N SER A 176 8.28 -1.88 -12.90
CA SER A 176 8.00 -2.05 -14.34
C SER A 176 7.76 -3.51 -14.75
N GLY A 177 8.15 -4.46 -13.93
CA GLY A 177 7.96 -5.89 -14.17
C GLY A 177 6.81 -6.52 -13.38
N LEU A 178 5.99 -5.73 -12.69
CA LEU A 178 4.83 -6.25 -11.93
C LEU A 178 3.55 -6.19 -12.77
N ASP A 179 2.70 -7.22 -12.62
CA ASP A 179 1.42 -7.34 -13.33
C ASP A 179 0.23 -6.78 -12.54
N ILE A 180 0.47 -6.19 -11.36
CA ILE A 180 -0.52 -5.60 -10.46
C ILE A 180 -0.30 -4.09 -10.30
N PRO A 181 -1.30 -3.31 -9.85
CA PRO A 181 -1.15 -1.88 -9.64
C PRO A 181 -0.02 -1.53 -8.67
N VAL A 182 0.80 -0.55 -9.04
CA VAL A 182 1.88 -0.02 -8.20
C VAL A 182 1.68 1.48 -8.00
N GLY A 183 1.39 1.87 -6.76
CA GLY A 183 1.24 3.26 -6.37
C GLY A 183 2.56 3.89 -5.96
N MET A 184 2.98 4.94 -6.66
CA MET A 184 4.16 5.75 -6.35
C MET A 184 3.78 6.89 -5.43
N LYS A 185 4.20 6.84 -4.14
CA LYS A 185 3.97 7.97 -3.22
C LYS A 185 4.84 9.16 -3.62
N ASN A 186 4.28 10.37 -3.59
CA ASN A 186 5.14 11.54 -3.70
C ASN A 186 6.17 11.54 -2.56
N PRO A 187 7.42 12.01 -2.81
CA PRO A 187 8.46 12.06 -1.79
C PRO A 187 8.05 12.97 -0.63
N THR A 188 8.76 12.85 0.49
CA THR A 188 8.49 13.67 1.69
C THR A 188 8.63 15.17 1.44
N SER A 189 9.45 15.56 0.47
CA SER A 189 9.59 16.96 0.01
C SER A 189 8.35 17.51 -0.68
N GLY A 190 7.49 16.64 -1.23
CA GLY A 190 6.31 17.03 -2.01
C GLY A 190 6.56 17.28 -3.49
N ASP A 191 7.76 16.99 -4.00
CA ASP A 191 8.09 17.19 -5.41
C ASP A 191 7.33 16.17 -6.30
N LEU A 192 6.31 16.65 -7.01
CA LEU A 192 5.51 15.83 -7.92
C LEU A 192 6.31 15.33 -9.12
N SER A 193 7.35 16.05 -9.56
CA SER A 193 8.15 15.64 -10.72
C SER A 193 8.89 14.32 -10.45
N ILE A 194 9.36 14.11 -9.22
CA ILE A 194 10.01 12.87 -8.79
C ILE A 194 9.02 11.70 -8.85
N MET A 195 7.81 11.88 -8.34
CA MET A 195 6.76 10.88 -8.39
C MET A 195 6.37 10.56 -9.85
N LEU A 196 6.14 11.58 -10.66
CA LEU A 196 5.78 11.41 -12.06
C LEU A 196 6.88 10.71 -12.88
N ASN A 197 8.15 11.06 -12.65
CA ASN A 197 9.28 10.36 -13.25
C ASN A 197 9.34 8.89 -12.82
N SER A 198 8.97 8.58 -11.58
CA SER A 198 8.91 7.20 -11.08
C SER A 198 7.79 6.40 -11.74
N ILE A 199 6.62 7.03 -11.97
CA ILE A 199 5.51 6.43 -12.71
C ILE A 199 5.94 6.17 -14.16
N LYS A 200 6.54 7.16 -14.82
CA LYS A 200 7.01 7.03 -16.21
C LYS A 200 8.04 5.90 -16.33
N ALA A 201 8.99 5.81 -15.41
CA ALA A 201 9.97 4.72 -15.39
C ALA A 201 9.28 3.36 -15.16
N ALA A 202 8.34 3.25 -14.24
CA ALA A 202 7.61 2.01 -14.00
C ALA A 202 6.71 1.60 -15.18
N GLN A 203 6.22 2.55 -15.97
CA GLN A 203 5.41 2.27 -17.16
C GLN A 203 6.26 1.95 -18.42
N GLY A 204 7.57 2.18 -18.37
CA GLY A 204 8.51 1.87 -19.45
C GLY A 204 9.05 0.45 -19.41
N ASP A 205 9.58 0.00 -20.53
CA ASP A 205 10.36 -1.24 -20.64
C ASP A 205 11.81 -0.99 -20.23
N HIS A 206 12.44 -2.00 -19.60
CA HIS A 206 13.82 -1.88 -19.13
C HIS A 206 14.56 -3.21 -19.20
N THR A 207 15.88 -3.13 -19.48
CA THR A 207 16.81 -4.23 -19.22
C THR A 207 17.68 -3.87 -18.03
N PHE A 208 17.74 -4.73 -17.02
CA PHE A 208 18.50 -4.46 -15.80
C PHE A 208 18.99 -5.71 -15.10
N LEU A 209 19.98 -5.54 -14.22
CA LEU A 209 20.50 -6.61 -13.38
C LEU A 209 19.54 -6.82 -12.18
N TYR A 210 18.99 -8.02 -12.09
CA TYR A 210 18.16 -8.39 -10.94
C TYR A 210 18.53 -9.78 -10.45
N ARG A 211 19.13 -9.86 -9.24
CA ARG A 211 19.49 -11.09 -8.56
C ARG A 211 20.44 -12.01 -9.35
N GLY A 212 21.41 -11.42 -10.00
CA GLY A 212 22.38 -12.13 -10.82
C GLY A 212 21.85 -12.57 -12.21
N TRP A 213 20.66 -12.06 -12.59
CA TRP A 213 20.08 -12.24 -13.92
C TRP A 213 20.05 -10.91 -14.66
N GLU A 214 20.30 -10.94 -15.95
CA GLU A 214 19.85 -9.90 -16.86
C GLU A 214 18.36 -10.15 -17.13
N VAL A 215 17.51 -9.17 -16.78
CA VAL A 215 16.05 -9.28 -16.92
C VAL A 215 15.52 -8.17 -17.81
N GLU A 216 14.47 -8.48 -18.55
CA GLU A 216 13.72 -7.50 -19.34
C GLU A 216 12.31 -7.35 -18.75
N SER A 217 11.90 -6.12 -18.46
CA SER A 217 10.52 -5.77 -18.10
C SER A 217 9.79 -5.15 -19.29
N LYS A 218 8.46 -5.25 -19.30
CA LYS A 218 7.61 -4.71 -20.40
C LYS A 218 6.91 -3.42 -20.03
N GLY A 219 7.15 -2.90 -18.83
CA GLY A 219 6.43 -1.77 -18.29
C GLY A 219 5.09 -2.18 -17.65
N ASN A 220 4.75 -1.48 -16.57
CA ASN A 220 3.51 -1.66 -15.82
C ASN A 220 2.58 -0.48 -16.07
N GLU A 221 1.59 -0.67 -16.94
CA GLU A 221 0.62 0.38 -17.31
C GLU A 221 -0.30 0.82 -16.14
N LEU A 222 -0.33 0.05 -15.03
CA LEU A 222 -1.12 0.34 -13.84
C LEU A 222 -0.32 1.10 -12.77
N ALA A 223 0.93 1.49 -13.06
CA ALA A 223 1.71 2.37 -12.18
C ALA A 223 1.06 3.77 -12.13
N HIS A 224 0.82 4.28 -10.92
CA HIS A 224 0.02 5.48 -10.68
C HIS A 224 0.51 6.28 -9.47
N ALA A 225 -0.07 7.47 -9.26
CA ALA A 225 0.27 8.38 -8.17
C ALA A 225 -0.41 7.99 -6.84
N ILE A 226 0.30 8.21 -5.72
CA ILE A 226 -0.30 8.31 -4.39
C ILE A 226 0.06 9.67 -3.80
N LEU A 227 -0.94 10.52 -3.54
CA LEU A 227 -0.75 11.80 -2.88
C LEU A 227 -0.86 11.64 -1.37
N ARG A 228 0.23 11.93 -0.64
CA ARG A 228 0.34 11.74 0.81
C ARG A 228 0.66 13.01 1.60
N GLY A 229 0.62 14.19 0.93
CA GLY A 229 1.12 15.44 1.48
C GLY A 229 2.64 15.52 1.54
N SER A 230 3.15 16.58 2.09
CA SER A 230 4.59 16.84 2.18
C SER A 230 4.98 17.43 3.54
N VAL A 231 6.29 17.46 3.81
CA VAL A 231 6.85 18.12 4.99
C VAL A 231 7.85 19.17 4.52
N SER A 232 7.65 20.43 4.91
CA SER A 232 8.58 21.49 4.59
C SER A 232 9.92 21.30 5.29
N LYS A 233 10.93 22.07 4.86
CA LYS A 233 12.24 22.14 5.53
C LYS A 233 12.18 22.58 7.00
N HIS A 234 11.07 23.18 7.41
CA HIS A 234 10.81 23.62 8.79
C HIS A 234 9.97 22.62 9.60
N GLY A 235 9.66 21.42 9.02
CA GLY A 235 8.88 20.40 9.69
C GLY A 235 7.36 20.57 9.62
N ASN A 236 6.85 21.55 8.86
CA ASN A 236 5.41 21.77 8.71
C ASN A 236 4.82 20.81 7.68
N ASN A 237 3.67 20.21 8.01
CA ASN A 237 2.91 19.41 7.05
C ASN A 237 2.16 20.32 6.07
N HIS A 238 2.17 19.92 4.80
CA HIS A 238 1.39 20.53 3.72
C HIS A 238 0.55 19.44 3.05
N ALA A 239 -0.73 19.66 2.98
CA ALA A 239 -1.65 18.79 2.24
C ALA A 239 -1.44 18.93 0.72
N ASN A 240 -1.84 17.90 -0.04
CA ASN A 240 -1.84 17.93 -1.50
C ASN A 240 -3.04 17.15 -2.09
N TYR A 241 -4.22 17.26 -1.45
CA TYR A 241 -5.48 16.64 -1.88
C TYR A 241 -6.58 17.64 -2.23
N HIS A 242 -6.32 18.94 -2.08
CA HIS A 242 -7.30 19.96 -2.42
C HIS A 242 -7.57 20.00 -3.93
N TYR A 243 -8.65 20.65 -4.32
CA TYR A 243 -9.06 20.75 -5.72
C TYR A 243 -7.91 21.21 -6.64
N GLU A 244 -7.18 22.24 -6.23
CA GLU A 244 -6.05 22.82 -6.97
C GLU A 244 -4.88 21.85 -7.10
N ASP A 245 -4.62 21.04 -6.07
CA ASP A 245 -3.56 20.02 -6.08
C ASP A 245 -3.91 18.91 -7.06
N LEU A 246 -5.17 18.44 -7.03
CA LEU A 246 -5.68 17.43 -7.95
C LEU A 246 -5.68 17.92 -9.40
N ARG A 247 -6.11 19.17 -9.65
CA ARG A 247 -6.03 19.80 -10.96
C ARG A 247 -4.60 19.89 -11.47
N LYS A 248 -3.67 20.33 -10.63
CA LYS A 248 -2.24 20.41 -10.97
C LYS A 248 -1.67 19.03 -11.37
N LEU A 249 -2.06 17.96 -10.65
CA LEU A 249 -1.66 16.61 -11.00
C LEU A 249 -2.27 16.17 -12.34
N TYR A 250 -3.55 16.44 -12.55
CA TYR A 250 -4.24 16.12 -13.81
C TYR A 250 -3.58 16.81 -15.01
N ASP A 251 -3.29 18.10 -14.89
CA ASP A 251 -2.61 18.87 -15.94
C ASP A 251 -1.21 18.33 -16.23
N ALA A 252 -0.49 17.89 -15.20
CA ALA A 252 0.82 17.25 -15.35
C ALA A 252 0.71 15.88 -16.05
N TYR A 253 -0.33 15.11 -15.80
CA TYR A 253 -0.60 13.88 -16.54
C TYR A 253 -0.94 14.16 -18.01
N CYS A 254 -1.75 15.18 -18.31
CA CYS A 254 -2.11 15.55 -19.68
C CYS A 254 -0.94 16.06 -20.52
N THR A 255 0.05 16.68 -19.88
CA THR A 255 1.26 17.18 -20.57
C THR A 255 2.32 16.11 -20.76
N GLY A 256 2.23 15.00 -20.04
CA GLY A 256 3.15 13.86 -20.12
C GLY A 256 2.56 12.69 -20.90
N GLU A 257 3.43 11.79 -21.30
CA GLU A 257 3.05 10.52 -21.93
C GLU A 257 2.90 9.45 -20.86
N TYR A 258 1.73 9.38 -20.20
CA TYR A 258 1.40 8.39 -19.19
C TYR A 258 0.26 7.49 -19.64
N LYS A 259 0.36 6.20 -19.30
CA LYS A 259 -0.74 5.25 -19.47
C LYS A 259 -1.65 5.31 -18.24
N ASN A 260 -2.96 5.29 -18.44
CA ASN A 260 -3.96 5.23 -17.38
C ASN A 260 -3.72 6.24 -16.24
N PRO A 261 -3.79 7.57 -16.49
CA PRO A 261 -3.63 8.59 -15.45
C PRO A 261 -4.56 8.32 -14.26
N ALA A 262 -3.97 8.06 -13.09
CA ALA A 262 -4.73 7.68 -11.90
C ALA A 262 -4.04 8.17 -10.63
N VAL A 263 -4.84 8.43 -9.59
CA VAL A 263 -4.35 8.79 -8.27
C VAL A 263 -5.15 8.10 -7.17
N ILE A 264 -4.43 7.63 -6.16
CA ILE A 264 -4.95 7.27 -4.85
C ILE A 264 -4.61 8.40 -3.88
N VAL A 265 -5.59 8.90 -3.15
CA VAL A 265 -5.34 9.92 -2.11
C VAL A 265 -5.15 9.24 -0.77
N ASP A 266 -3.95 9.38 -0.20
CA ASP A 266 -3.64 8.95 1.15
C ASP A 266 -4.20 9.99 2.12
N THR A 267 -5.24 9.61 2.86
CA THR A 267 -5.99 10.51 3.75
C THR A 267 -5.27 10.79 5.07
N ASN A 268 -4.21 10.05 5.38
CA ASN A 268 -3.39 10.23 6.58
C ASN A 268 -2.07 10.97 6.29
N HIS A 269 -0.97 10.54 6.89
CA HIS A 269 0.38 11.09 6.77
C HIS A 269 0.40 12.63 6.88
N SER A 270 1.04 13.32 5.90
CA SER A 270 1.11 14.79 5.93
C SER A 270 -0.19 15.46 5.49
N ASN A 271 -1.07 14.76 4.79
CA ASN A 271 -2.39 15.27 4.42
C ASN A 271 -3.26 15.56 5.65
N SER A 272 -3.20 14.72 6.66
CA SER A 272 -3.89 14.92 7.94
C SER A 272 -3.00 15.53 9.03
N GLY A 273 -1.68 15.67 8.77
CA GLY A 273 -0.71 15.95 9.81
C GLY A 273 -0.64 14.85 10.87
N LYS A 274 -0.97 13.59 10.49
CA LYS A 274 -1.10 12.41 11.36
C LYS A 274 -2.21 12.51 12.40
N LYS A 275 -3.18 13.39 12.19
CA LYS A 275 -4.40 13.47 12.98
C LYS A 275 -5.42 12.52 12.38
N TYR A 276 -5.48 11.29 12.89
CA TYR A 276 -6.24 10.18 12.27
C TYR A 276 -7.73 10.48 12.09
N LEU A 277 -8.35 11.33 12.92
CA LEU A 277 -9.75 11.73 12.79
C LEU A 277 -10.01 12.62 11.56
N GLU A 278 -8.97 13.31 11.04
CA GLU A 278 -9.09 14.15 9.85
C GLU A 278 -9.30 13.35 8.57
N GLN A 279 -9.02 12.05 8.57
CA GLN A 279 -9.14 11.20 7.39
C GLN A 279 -10.56 11.21 6.80
N VAL A 280 -11.58 11.23 7.66
CA VAL A 280 -12.99 11.29 7.25
C VAL A 280 -13.30 12.62 6.53
N ARG A 281 -12.86 13.73 7.11
CA ARG A 281 -13.02 15.07 6.50
C ARG A 281 -12.31 15.15 5.14
N ILE A 282 -11.08 14.66 5.06
CA ILE A 282 -10.27 14.68 3.83
C ILE A 282 -10.97 13.87 2.72
N ALA A 283 -11.48 12.67 3.03
CA ALA A 283 -12.23 11.89 2.06
C ALA A 283 -13.46 12.64 1.53
N ASN A 284 -14.24 13.27 2.41
CA ASN A 284 -15.40 14.07 2.02
C ASN A 284 -15.04 15.26 1.11
N GLU A 285 -13.91 15.94 1.38
CA GLU A 285 -13.42 17.05 0.57
C GLU A 285 -12.99 16.61 -0.84
N VAL A 286 -12.31 15.46 -0.94
CA VAL A 286 -11.93 14.89 -2.25
C VAL A 286 -13.16 14.44 -3.03
N LEU A 287 -14.14 13.77 -2.40
CA LEU A 287 -15.40 13.38 -3.02
C LEU A 287 -16.19 14.62 -3.48
N HIS A 288 -16.16 15.70 -2.71
CA HIS A 288 -16.75 16.98 -3.13
C HIS A 288 -16.06 17.52 -4.39
N SER A 289 -14.73 17.50 -4.46
CA SER A 289 -13.96 17.92 -5.65
C SER A 289 -14.28 17.07 -6.87
N MET A 290 -14.45 15.76 -6.71
CA MET A 290 -14.84 14.83 -7.78
C MET A 290 -16.22 15.16 -8.36
N ARG A 291 -17.19 15.62 -7.55
CA ARG A 291 -18.51 16.05 -8.04
C ARG A 291 -18.48 17.35 -8.85
N HIS A 292 -17.44 18.15 -8.74
CA HIS A 292 -17.28 19.43 -9.41
C HIS A 292 -16.35 19.40 -10.63
N SER A 293 -15.72 18.25 -10.92
CA SER A 293 -14.82 18.10 -12.06
C SER A 293 -14.77 16.65 -12.53
N ASP A 294 -15.23 16.43 -13.76
CA ASP A 294 -15.17 15.11 -14.40
C ASP A 294 -13.72 14.61 -14.56
N ASP A 295 -12.79 15.51 -14.86
CA ASP A 295 -11.36 15.20 -14.95
C ASP A 295 -10.82 14.64 -13.62
N ILE A 296 -11.16 15.31 -12.51
CA ILE A 296 -10.76 14.84 -11.17
C ILE A 296 -11.46 13.52 -10.85
N LYS A 297 -12.76 13.39 -11.16
CA LYS A 297 -13.53 12.16 -10.96
C LYS A 297 -12.93 10.98 -11.71
N GLN A 298 -12.51 11.18 -12.97
CA GLN A 298 -11.88 10.13 -13.77
C GLN A 298 -10.50 9.75 -13.25
N MET A 299 -9.73 10.71 -12.74
CA MET A 299 -8.37 10.48 -12.27
C MET A 299 -8.31 9.86 -10.88
N VAL A 300 -9.16 10.28 -9.93
CA VAL A 300 -9.17 9.79 -8.55
C VAL A 300 -9.82 8.40 -8.51
N LYS A 301 -9.01 7.37 -8.29
CA LYS A 301 -9.46 5.97 -8.28
C LYS A 301 -9.76 5.42 -6.90
N GLY A 302 -9.34 6.10 -5.84
CA GLY A 302 -9.54 5.58 -4.49
C GLY A 302 -8.85 6.36 -3.39
N PHE A 303 -9.03 5.85 -2.17
CA PHE A 303 -8.37 6.33 -0.97
C PHE A 303 -7.43 5.29 -0.37
N MET A 304 -6.40 5.78 0.31
CA MET A 304 -5.58 4.98 1.23
C MET A 304 -5.82 5.50 2.65
N VAL A 305 -6.30 4.63 3.53
CA VAL A 305 -6.77 4.98 4.87
C VAL A 305 -6.01 4.17 5.93
N GLU A 306 -5.52 4.83 6.98
CA GLU A 306 -4.95 4.16 8.13
C GLU A 306 -6.02 3.94 9.20
N SER A 307 -6.45 2.69 9.33
CA SER A 307 -7.51 2.25 10.20
C SER A 307 -7.19 0.92 10.87
N TYR A 308 -7.69 0.72 12.09
CA TYR A 308 -7.57 -0.53 12.83
C TYR A 308 -8.81 -0.77 13.69
N ILE A 309 -8.74 -1.68 14.66
CA ILE A 309 -9.88 -1.98 15.55
C ILE A 309 -10.12 -0.84 16.51
N GLU A 310 -9.05 -0.36 17.17
CA GLU A 310 -9.10 0.70 18.19
C GLU A 310 -8.55 2.03 17.67
N ASP A 311 -9.11 3.13 18.15
CA ASP A 311 -8.66 4.50 17.82
C ASP A 311 -7.26 4.80 18.31
N GLY A 312 -6.51 5.54 17.49
CA GLY A 312 -5.23 6.13 17.85
C GLY A 312 -4.06 5.14 17.78
N ASN A 313 -3.12 5.28 18.68
CA ASN A 313 -1.95 4.43 18.79
C ASN A 313 -1.54 4.20 20.25
N GLN A 314 -0.60 3.28 20.44
CA GLN A 314 -0.08 2.87 21.74
C GLN A 314 1.43 2.58 21.64
N LYS A 315 2.06 2.38 22.78
CA LYS A 315 3.38 1.75 22.85
C LYS A 315 3.24 0.23 22.77
N VAL A 316 4.30 -0.47 22.37
CA VAL A 316 4.28 -1.95 22.28
C VAL A 316 3.90 -2.58 23.62
N GLU A 317 4.46 -2.06 24.72
CA GLU A 317 4.23 -2.55 26.09
C GLU A 317 2.80 -2.38 26.62
N ASP A 318 1.99 -1.51 26.01
CA ASP A 318 0.60 -1.30 26.43
C ASP A 318 -0.32 -2.48 26.08
N GLY A 319 0.00 -3.23 25.01
CA GLY A 319 -0.58 -4.52 24.65
C GLY A 319 -2.09 -4.52 24.35
N VAL A 320 -2.69 -3.36 24.02
CA VAL A 320 -4.12 -3.26 23.66
C VAL A 320 -4.37 -3.92 22.31
N TYR A 321 -5.26 -4.91 22.29
CA TYR A 321 -5.61 -5.65 21.08
C TYR A 321 -6.18 -4.74 20.00
N GLY A 322 -5.66 -4.86 18.77
CA GLY A 322 -6.16 -4.10 17.62
C GLY A 322 -5.89 -2.59 17.66
N LYS A 323 -4.96 -2.12 18.49
CA LYS A 323 -4.52 -0.73 18.53
C LYS A 323 -3.13 -0.58 17.93
N SER A 324 -2.97 0.39 17.04
CA SER A 324 -1.71 0.59 16.31
C SER A 324 -0.51 0.84 17.23
N ILE A 325 0.60 0.16 17.00
CA ILE A 325 1.89 0.38 17.68
C ILE A 325 2.83 1.34 16.90
N THR A 326 2.30 1.97 15.86
CA THR A 326 3.04 2.93 15.02
C THR A 326 2.26 4.25 14.91
N ASP A 327 1.90 4.72 13.69
CA ASP A 327 1.12 5.94 13.56
C ASP A 327 -0.36 5.71 13.98
N PRO A 328 -1.05 6.72 14.52
CA PRO A 328 -2.41 6.56 14.99
C PRO A 328 -3.39 6.25 13.85
N CYS A 329 -4.30 5.32 14.08
CA CYS A 329 -5.29 4.82 13.15
C CYS A 329 -6.72 5.19 13.55
N LEU A 330 -7.61 5.26 12.56
CA LEU A 330 -9.05 5.38 12.78
C LEU A 330 -9.60 4.06 13.31
N GLY A 331 -10.39 4.09 14.39
CA GLY A 331 -11.00 2.90 14.97
C GLY A 331 -12.17 2.36 14.14
N TRP A 332 -12.60 1.13 14.45
CA TRP A 332 -13.55 0.36 13.66
C TRP A 332 -14.88 1.06 13.42
N GLU A 333 -15.53 1.60 14.44
CA GLU A 333 -16.86 2.20 14.26
C GLU A 333 -16.82 3.41 13.32
N LYS A 334 -15.81 4.25 13.46
CA LYS A 334 -15.61 5.40 12.57
C LYS A 334 -15.23 4.95 11.14
N THR A 335 -14.50 3.85 11.03
CA THR A 335 -14.15 3.25 9.75
C THR A 335 -15.38 2.75 9.02
N LYS A 336 -16.25 2.04 9.70
CA LYS A 336 -17.53 1.54 9.17
C LYS A 336 -18.39 2.71 8.67
N GLU A 337 -18.56 3.74 9.48
CA GLU A 337 -19.30 4.95 9.12
C GLU A 337 -18.69 5.65 7.91
N MET A 338 -17.35 5.76 7.85
CA MET A 338 -16.64 6.34 6.72
C MET A 338 -16.86 5.56 5.42
N ILE A 339 -16.84 4.23 5.47
CA ILE A 339 -17.04 3.36 4.28
C ILE A 339 -18.44 3.57 3.72
N TYR A 340 -19.48 3.54 4.55
CA TYR A 340 -20.85 3.79 4.10
C TYR A 340 -21.03 5.22 3.56
N THR A 341 -20.44 6.21 4.25
CA THR A 341 -20.47 7.61 3.78
C THR A 341 -19.83 7.78 2.40
N ILE A 342 -18.72 7.09 2.12
CA ILE A 342 -18.08 7.08 0.81
C ILE A 342 -19.02 6.42 -0.21
N ALA A 343 -19.57 5.24 0.10
CA ALA A 343 -20.48 4.53 -0.79
C ALA A 343 -21.73 5.34 -1.16
N ASP A 344 -22.29 6.09 -0.20
CA ASP A 344 -23.46 6.94 -0.44
C ASP A 344 -23.15 8.15 -1.33
N GLN A 345 -21.89 8.58 -1.38
CA GLN A 345 -21.47 9.76 -2.15
C GLN A 345 -20.96 9.43 -3.57
N LEU A 346 -20.64 8.17 -3.85
CA LEU A 346 -20.29 7.63 -5.17
C LEU A 346 -21.55 7.32 -6.00
#